data_60d26ea4a30383e9954ca67ca64ff8b7
#
_entry.id   60d26ea4a30383e9954ca67ca64ff8b7
#
_cell.length_a   1.000
_cell.length_b   1.000
_cell.length_c   1.000
_cell.angle_alpha   90.00
_cell.angle_beta   90.00
_cell.angle_gamma   90.00
#
_symmetry.space_group_name_H-M   'P 1'
#
loop_
_entity.id
_entity.type
_entity.pdbx_description
1 polymer ?
#
loop_
_entity_poly.entity_id
_entity_poly.type
_entity_poly.pdbx_seq_one_letter_code
_entity_poly.pdbx_strand_id
1 'polypeptide(L)'
;MEAAAALLVEGGFETLRHRAVAERAGLPLASTTYYFDSLDELIAAAVEHHGRTELDRGRAQLAEVPAEPRDLDSVVDLVLDQLLGPPAGKRDAELVLLRYERLVATGRRPYLRPLMRTLGDELRGLLREVLARSGSPVDDRRLEQLIALVDGAVVNALIAVDPDPRAVAHRMLRESLQP
;
A
#
# COMPACT_ATOMS: atom_id res chain seq x y z
N MET A 1 -14.44 11.47 3.15
CA MET A 1 -13.04 10.97 3.22
C MET A 1 -12.51 10.49 1.86
N GLU A 2 -13.33 9.90 1.01
CA GLU A 2 -12.95 9.45 -0.34
C GLU A 2 -12.20 10.53 -1.17
N ALA A 3 -12.71 11.77 -1.18
CA ALA A 3 -12.08 12.88 -1.89
C ALA A 3 -10.66 13.18 -1.39
N ALA A 4 -10.44 13.12 -0.08
CA ALA A 4 -9.11 13.33 0.50
C ALA A 4 -8.15 12.18 0.18
N ALA A 5 -8.63 10.93 0.28
CA ALA A 5 -7.86 9.75 -0.10
C ALA A 5 -7.50 9.75 -1.60
N ALA A 6 -8.43 10.13 -2.47
CA ALA A 6 -8.18 10.25 -3.91
C ALA A 6 -7.08 11.29 -4.20
N LEU A 7 -7.16 12.48 -3.60
CA LEU A 7 -6.12 13.51 -3.73
C LEU A 7 -4.75 13.01 -3.23
N LEU A 8 -4.73 12.28 -2.10
CA LEU A 8 -3.51 11.69 -1.56
C LEU A 8 -2.87 10.71 -2.54
N VAL A 9 -3.68 9.88 -3.20
CA VAL A 9 -3.19 8.88 -4.16
C VAL A 9 -2.71 9.53 -5.46
N GLU A 10 -3.43 10.54 -5.96
CA GLU A 10 -3.16 11.20 -7.22
C GLU A 10 -1.96 12.14 -7.19
N GLY A 11 -1.72 12.83 -6.05
CA GLY A 11 -0.71 13.89 -5.99
C GLY A 11 0.02 13.99 -4.64
N GLY A 12 -0.11 12.98 -3.78
CA GLY A 12 0.60 12.91 -2.51
C GLY A 12 0.13 13.94 -1.48
N PHE A 13 0.93 14.12 -0.44
CA PHE A 13 0.59 14.99 0.70
C PHE A 13 0.45 16.48 0.32
N GLU A 14 1.12 16.93 -0.72
CA GLU A 14 1.13 18.33 -1.15
C GLU A 14 -0.22 18.78 -1.72
N THR A 15 -1.02 17.84 -2.21
CA THR A 15 -2.36 18.12 -2.72
C THR A 15 -3.41 18.23 -1.62
N LEU A 16 -3.14 17.70 -0.43
CA LEU A 16 -4.06 17.73 0.68
C LEU A 16 -4.10 19.14 1.31
N ARG A 17 -5.22 19.83 1.08
CA ARG A 17 -5.60 21.11 1.69
C ARG A 17 -7.10 21.08 1.92
N HIS A 18 -7.58 21.71 3.00
CA HIS A 18 -9.01 21.80 3.29
C HIS A 18 -9.83 22.24 2.08
N ARG A 19 -9.33 23.26 1.36
CA ARG A 19 -9.98 23.78 0.18
C ARG A 19 -10.03 22.77 -0.97
N ALA A 20 -8.93 22.11 -1.27
CA ALA A 20 -8.88 21.10 -2.34
C ALA A 20 -9.79 19.91 -2.06
N VAL A 21 -9.83 19.46 -0.80
CA VAL A 21 -10.72 18.37 -0.37
C VAL A 21 -12.18 18.80 -0.45
N ALA A 22 -12.53 20.01 0.00
CA ALA A 22 -13.89 20.54 -0.11
C ALA A 22 -14.33 20.65 -1.57
N GLU A 23 -13.51 21.24 -2.44
CA GLU A 23 -13.77 21.37 -3.88
C GLU A 23 -13.98 19.99 -4.53
N ARG A 24 -13.09 19.02 -4.26
CA ARG A 24 -13.18 17.65 -4.80
C ARG A 24 -14.43 16.92 -4.30
N ALA A 25 -14.85 17.17 -3.05
CA ALA A 25 -16.03 16.57 -2.45
C ALA A 25 -17.34 17.27 -2.84
N GLY A 26 -17.28 18.41 -3.53
CA GLY A 26 -18.45 19.24 -3.83
C GLY A 26 -19.11 19.86 -2.59
N LEU A 27 -18.31 20.14 -1.54
CA LEU A 27 -18.75 20.66 -0.24
C LEU A 27 -18.23 22.08 -0.01
N PRO A 28 -18.94 22.89 0.82
CA PRO A 28 -18.39 24.15 1.30
C PRO A 28 -17.11 23.94 2.10
N LEU A 29 -16.16 24.89 1.99
CA LEU A 29 -14.91 24.85 2.79
C LEU A 29 -15.16 24.72 4.30
N ALA A 30 -16.20 25.38 4.82
CA ALA A 30 -16.58 25.31 6.22
C ALA A 30 -16.87 23.88 6.71
N SER A 31 -17.28 22.97 5.82
CA SER A 31 -17.51 21.58 6.19
C SER A 31 -16.21 20.88 6.59
N THR A 32 -15.11 21.07 5.86
CA THR A 32 -13.85 20.42 6.19
C THR A 32 -13.22 20.98 7.46
N THR A 33 -13.32 22.30 7.69
CA THR A 33 -12.80 22.95 8.91
C THR A 33 -13.71 22.73 10.14
N TYR A 34 -14.95 22.28 9.93
CA TYR A 34 -15.82 21.84 11.01
C TYR A 34 -15.48 20.46 11.54
N TYR A 35 -15.06 19.54 10.65
CA TYR A 35 -14.75 18.15 11.01
C TYR A 35 -13.28 17.91 11.37
N PHE A 36 -12.36 18.79 10.95
CA PHE A 36 -10.92 18.64 11.17
C PHE A 36 -10.35 19.95 11.69
N ASP A 37 -9.85 19.93 12.92
CA ASP A 37 -9.27 21.10 13.59
C ASP A 37 -7.93 21.54 12.98
N SER A 38 -7.27 20.64 12.24
CA SER A 38 -5.97 20.90 11.62
C SER A 38 -5.81 20.17 10.29
N LEU A 39 -4.86 20.66 9.49
CA LEU A 39 -4.44 19.97 8.27
C LEU A 39 -3.83 18.60 8.58
N ASP A 40 -3.11 18.47 9.70
CA ASP A 40 -2.49 17.20 10.10
C ASP A 40 -3.55 16.15 10.45
N GLU A 41 -4.65 16.56 11.08
CA GLU A 41 -5.78 15.67 11.35
C GLU A 41 -6.47 15.22 10.07
N LEU A 42 -6.72 16.14 9.14
CA LEU A 42 -7.27 15.80 7.81
C LEU A 42 -6.35 14.83 7.06
N ILE A 43 -5.03 15.05 7.10
CA ILE A 43 -4.04 14.17 6.49
C ILE A 43 -4.06 12.79 7.16
N ALA A 44 -4.07 12.72 8.48
CA ALA A 44 -4.13 11.46 9.21
C ALA A 44 -5.38 10.65 8.85
N ALA A 45 -6.54 11.30 8.82
CA ALA A 45 -7.80 10.67 8.44
C ALA A 45 -7.79 10.21 6.97
N ALA A 46 -7.18 10.96 6.05
CA ALA A 46 -7.04 10.55 4.65
C ALA A 46 -6.14 9.31 4.49
N VAL A 47 -5.00 9.28 5.20
CA VAL A 47 -4.08 8.13 5.23
C VAL A 47 -4.76 6.91 5.84
N GLU A 48 -5.48 7.07 6.94
CA GLU A 48 -6.22 5.99 7.57
C GLU A 48 -7.28 5.41 6.64
N HIS A 49 -8.11 6.27 6.06
CA HIS A 49 -9.15 5.83 5.14
C HIS A 49 -8.58 5.06 3.94
N HIS A 50 -7.51 5.57 3.32
CA HIS A 50 -6.84 4.89 2.22
C HIS A 50 -6.25 3.54 2.65
N GLY A 51 -5.51 3.51 3.76
CA GLY A 51 -4.90 2.27 4.29
C GLY A 51 -5.95 1.22 4.65
N ARG A 52 -7.07 1.61 5.29
CA ARG A 52 -8.19 0.71 5.58
C ARG A 52 -8.81 0.16 4.30
N THR A 53 -9.05 1.00 3.31
CA THR A 53 -9.62 0.57 2.02
C THR A 53 -8.71 -0.46 1.33
N GLU A 54 -7.38 -0.27 1.36
CA GLU A 54 -6.44 -1.25 0.80
C GLU A 54 -6.47 -2.57 1.56
N LEU A 55 -6.46 -2.53 2.89
CA LEU A 55 -6.54 -3.74 3.73
C LEU A 55 -7.86 -4.49 3.53
N ASP A 56 -8.98 -3.79 3.45
CA ASP A 56 -10.29 -4.42 3.24
C ASP A 56 -10.40 -5.06 1.86
N ARG A 57 -9.82 -4.43 0.83
CA ARG A 57 -9.69 -5.05 -0.50
C ARG A 57 -8.85 -6.33 -0.44
N GLY A 58 -7.70 -6.28 0.25
CA GLY A 58 -6.84 -7.45 0.43
C GLY A 58 -7.53 -8.59 1.18
N ARG A 59 -8.31 -8.29 2.22
CA ARG A 59 -9.11 -9.28 2.95
C ARG A 59 -10.20 -9.88 2.08
N ALA A 60 -10.89 -9.06 1.29
CA ALA A 60 -11.90 -9.52 0.36
C ALA A 60 -11.28 -10.46 -0.70
N GLN A 61 -10.15 -10.08 -1.29
CA GLN A 61 -9.41 -10.93 -2.22
C GLN A 61 -9.01 -12.26 -1.57
N LEU A 62 -8.49 -12.23 -0.35
CA LEU A 62 -8.10 -13.44 0.39
C LEU A 62 -9.30 -14.34 0.72
N ALA A 63 -10.48 -13.77 0.97
CA ALA A 63 -11.69 -14.55 1.24
C ALA A 63 -12.15 -15.37 0.01
N GLU A 64 -11.86 -14.89 -1.20
CA GLU A 64 -12.16 -15.59 -2.46
C GLU A 64 -11.10 -16.64 -2.81
N VAL A 65 -9.94 -16.61 -2.13
CA VAL A 65 -8.82 -17.53 -2.36
C VAL A 65 -9.07 -18.84 -1.58
N PRO A 66 -9.30 -20.00 -2.22
CA PRO A 66 -9.37 -21.27 -1.52
C PRO A 66 -8.09 -21.57 -0.73
N ALA A 67 -8.23 -22.24 0.42
CA ALA A 67 -7.09 -22.67 1.24
C ALA A 67 -6.44 -23.93 0.66
N GLU A 68 -5.78 -23.80 -0.48
CA GLU A 68 -5.11 -24.87 -1.21
C GLU A 68 -3.70 -24.45 -1.61
N PRO A 69 -2.73 -25.39 -1.68
CA PRO A 69 -1.41 -25.11 -2.23
C PRO A 69 -1.52 -24.54 -3.63
N ARG A 70 -0.79 -23.45 -3.88
CA ARG A 70 -0.77 -22.75 -5.16
C ARG A 70 0.58 -22.89 -5.83
N ASP A 71 0.59 -22.70 -7.13
CA ASP A 71 1.85 -22.49 -7.84
C ASP A 71 2.55 -21.22 -7.34
N LEU A 72 3.86 -21.21 -7.46
CA LEU A 72 4.70 -20.17 -6.89
C LEU A 72 4.41 -18.77 -7.47
N ASP A 73 4.11 -18.69 -8.76
CA ASP A 73 3.82 -17.41 -9.41
C ASP A 73 2.52 -16.81 -8.88
N SER A 74 1.47 -17.62 -8.69
CA SER A 74 0.22 -17.18 -8.06
C SER A 74 0.43 -16.67 -6.62
N VAL A 75 1.30 -17.31 -5.85
CA VAL A 75 1.64 -16.84 -4.48
C VAL A 75 2.34 -15.49 -4.53
N VAL A 76 3.31 -15.34 -5.44
CA VAL A 76 4.05 -14.10 -5.63
C VAL A 76 3.12 -12.96 -6.04
N ASP A 77 2.22 -13.19 -6.99
CA ASP A 77 1.25 -12.19 -7.43
C ASP A 77 0.35 -11.73 -6.28
N LEU A 78 -0.19 -12.66 -5.49
CA LEU A 78 -1.01 -12.33 -4.32
C LEU A 78 -0.25 -11.45 -3.30
N VAL A 79 1.01 -11.76 -3.02
CA VAL A 79 1.86 -10.97 -2.11
C VAL A 79 2.12 -9.57 -2.68
N LEU A 80 2.46 -9.50 -3.97
CA LEU A 80 2.73 -8.21 -4.63
C LEU A 80 1.48 -7.33 -4.71
N ASP A 81 0.30 -7.92 -4.91
CA ASP A 81 -0.97 -7.18 -4.91
C ASP A 81 -1.26 -6.52 -3.55
N GLN A 82 -0.84 -7.16 -2.44
CA GLN A 82 -0.97 -6.56 -1.12
C GLN A 82 0.08 -5.44 -0.90
N LEU A 83 1.30 -5.63 -1.37
CA LEU A 83 2.41 -4.68 -1.15
C LEU A 83 2.38 -3.50 -2.12
N LEU A 84 2.06 -3.72 -3.38
CA LEU A 84 2.16 -2.73 -4.45
C LEU A 84 0.79 -2.20 -4.93
N GLY A 85 -0.30 -2.85 -4.52
CA GLY A 85 -1.62 -2.66 -5.10
C GLY A 85 -1.85 -3.54 -6.33
N PRO A 86 -3.08 -3.59 -6.90
CA PRO A 86 -3.37 -4.39 -8.09
C PRO A 86 -2.61 -3.85 -9.30
N PRO A 87 -2.27 -4.73 -10.27
CA PRO A 87 -1.61 -4.30 -11.50
C PRO A 87 -2.43 -3.26 -12.25
N ALA A 88 -1.79 -2.19 -12.71
CA ALA A 88 -2.44 -1.07 -13.39
C ALA A 88 -2.03 -0.92 -14.87
N GLY A 89 -1.49 -1.96 -15.47
CA GLY A 89 -1.05 -1.99 -16.86
C GLY A 89 0.01 -0.92 -17.14
N LYS A 90 -0.18 -0.08 -18.15
CA LYS A 90 0.80 0.95 -18.55
C LYS A 90 1.07 2.01 -17.48
N ARG A 91 0.22 2.14 -16.47
CA ARG A 91 0.39 3.11 -15.38
C ARG A 91 0.97 2.48 -14.12
N ASP A 92 1.30 1.19 -14.14
CA ASP A 92 1.73 0.48 -12.94
C ASP A 92 3.00 1.10 -12.33
N ALA A 93 4.02 1.36 -13.13
CA ALA A 93 5.26 1.99 -12.66
C ALA A 93 5.03 3.36 -12.01
N GLU A 94 4.16 4.20 -12.61
CA GLU A 94 3.78 5.50 -12.06
C GLU A 94 3.07 5.37 -10.72
N LEU A 95 2.10 4.46 -10.61
CA LEU A 95 1.35 4.25 -9.37
C LEU A 95 2.21 3.64 -8.27
N VAL A 96 3.12 2.73 -8.61
CA VAL A 96 4.11 2.19 -7.67
C VAL A 96 5.04 3.30 -7.19
N LEU A 97 5.55 4.17 -8.07
CA LEU A 97 6.37 5.32 -7.68
C LEU A 97 5.62 6.23 -6.69
N LEU A 98 4.40 6.67 -7.02
CA LEU A 98 3.57 7.51 -6.15
C LEU A 98 3.30 6.85 -4.78
N ARG A 99 3.14 5.52 -4.75
CA ARG A 99 2.99 4.76 -3.51
C ARG A 99 4.25 4.88 -2.64
N TYR A 100 5.44 4.65 -3.21
CA TYR A 100 6.70 4.72 -2.46
C TYR A 100 7.03 6.14 -2.02
N GLU A 101 6.79 7.15 -2.86
CA GLU A 101 6.90 8.56 -2.46
C GLU A 101 6.04 8.87 -1.24
N ARG A 102 4.78 8.41 -1.22
CA ARG A 102 3.86 8.53 -0.08
C ARG A 102 4.41 7.85 1.18
N LEU A 103 4.85 6.59 1.05
CA LEU A 103 5.39 5.82 2.17
C LEU A 103 6.61 6.51 2.79
N VAL A 104 7.57 6.94 1.97
CA VAL A 104 8.76 7.66 2.44
C VAL A 104 8.40 9.01 3.05
N ALA A 105 7.45 9.73 2.46
CA ALA A 105 7.01 11.03 2.97
C ALA A 105 6.34 10.96 4.35
N THR A 106 5.81 9.79 4.77
CA THR A 106 5.29 9.60 6.14
C THR A 106 6.40 9.72 7.18
N GLY A 107 7.64 9.37 6.84
CA GLY A 107 8.79 9.52 7.73
C GLY A 107 9.05 10.95 8.21
N ARG A 108 8.61 11.95 7.44
CA ARG A 108 8.69 13.38 7.79
C ARG A 108 7.49 13.86 8.62
N ARG A 109 6.55 12.99 8.96
CA ARG A 109 5.29 13.29 9.67
C ARG A 109 5.16 12.43 10.93
N PRO A 110 5.83 12.79 12.04
CA PRO A 110 5.88 11.96 13.24
C PRO A 110 4.50 11.63 13.83
N TYR A 111 3.51 12.50 13.62
CA TYR A 111 2.14 12.29 14.07
C TYR A 111 1.43 11.10 13.37
N LEU A 112 1.89 10.69 12.18
CA LEU A 112 1.38 9.51 11.48
C LEU A 112 1.94 8.19 12.01
N ARG A 113 3.01 8.22 12.81
CA ARG A 113 3.74 7.01 13.25
C ARG A 113 2.85 5.96 13.94
N PRO A 114 1.96 6.32 14.89
CA PRO A 114 1.08 5.32 15.51
C PRO A 114 0.16 4.65 14.49
N LEU A 115 -0.47 5.43 13.63
CA LEU A 115 -1.35 4.93 12.56
C LEU A 115 -0.59 4.00 11.60
N MET A 116 0.60 4.40 11.14
CA MET A 116 1.40 3.59 10.21
C MET A 116 1.86 2.26 10.83
N ARG A 117 2.11 2.24 12.13
CA ARG A 117 2.39 0.98 12.86
C ARG A 117 1.18 0.06 12.82
N THR A 118 -0.01 0.57 13.18
CA THR A 118 -1.25 -0.22 13.18
C THR A 118 -1.54 -0.79 11.78
N LEU A 119 -1.51 0.05 10.74
CA LEU A 119 -1.76 -0.40 9.36
C LEU A 119 -0.69 -1.42 8.89
N GLY A 120 0.57 -1.20 9.27
CA GLY A 120 1.67 -2.11 8.97
C GLY A 120 1.52 -3.47 9.67
N ASP A 121 1.08 -3.50 10.93
CA ASP A 121 0.83 -4.75 11.66
C ASP A 121 -0.33 -5.53 11.04
N GLU A 122 -1.40 -4.85 10.64
CA GLU A 122 -2.54 -5.46 9.94
C GLU A 122 -2.13 -6.02 8.57
N LEU A 123 -1.31 -5.28 7.80
CA LEU A 123 -0.79 -5.76 6.52
C LEU A 123 0.10 -7.00 6.69
N ARG A 124 0.98 -7.01 7.70
CA ARG A 124 1.80 -8.20 8.01
C ARG A 124 0.93 -9.40 8.37
N GLY A 125 -0.14 -9.20 9.14
CA GLY A 125 -1.12 -10.24 9.44
C GLY A 125 -1.77 -10.81 8.18
N LEU A 126 -2.20 -9.94 7.28
CA LEU A 126 -2.80 -10.33 6.00
C LEU A 126 -1.82 -11.11 5.11
N LEU A 127 -0.58 -10.64 4.96
CA LEU A 127 0.47 -11.32 4.18
C LEU A 127 0.79 -12.70 4.74
N ARG A 128 0.86 -12.83 6.08
CA ARG A 128 1.07 -14.13 6.74
C ARG A 128 -0.06 -15.10 6.39
N GLU A 129 -1.30 -14.64 6.42
CA GLU A 129 -2.46 -15.46 6.08
C GLU A 129 -2.48 -15.85 4.59
N VAL A 130 -2.13 -14.93 3.68
CA VAL A 130 -1.96 -15.20 2.24
C VAL A 130 -0.97 -16.34 2.04
N LEU A 131 0.22 -16.23 2.63
CA LEU A 131 1.26 -17.25 2.50
C LEU A 131 0.85 -18.59 3.11
N ALA A 132 0.23 -18.58 4.28
CA ALA A 132 -0.22 -19.80 4.97
C ALA A 132 -1.31 -20.53 4.16
N ARG A 133 -2.33 -19.82 3.66
CA ARG A 133 -3.39 -20.41 2.82
C ARG A 133 -2.89 -20.93 1.49
N SER A 134 -1.82 -20.33 0.97
CA SER A 134 -1.20 -20.73 -0.31
C SER A 134 -0.19 -21.90 -0.16
N GLY A 135 -0.07 -22.49 1.04
CA GLY A 135 0.83 -23.63 1.27
C GLY A 135 2.31 -23.25 1.48
N SER A 136 2.60 -21.96 1.67
CA SER A 136 3.98 -21.42 1.86
C SER A 136 4.10 -20.65 3.19
N PRO A 137 3.75 -21.24 4.36
CA PRO A 137 3.79 -20.54 5.63
C PRO A 137 5.21 -20.09 5.98
N VAL A 138 5.33 -18.88 6.52
CA VAL A 138 6.61 -18.30 6.96
C VAL A 138 6.49 -17.77 8.39
N ASP A 139 7.61 -17.72 9.11
CA ASP A 139 7.70 -17.01 10.40
C ASP A 139 7.80 -15.49 10.22
N ASP A 140 7.69 -14.74 11.32
CA ASP A 140 7.70 -13.26 11.29
C ASP A 140 9.01 -12.71 10.74
N ARG A 141 10.15 -13.33 11.08
CA ARG A 141 11.47 -12.92 10.59
C ARG A 141 11.57 -13.08 9.06
N ARG A 142 11.10 -14.23 8.58
CA ARG A 142 11.10 -14.50 7.13
C ARG A 142 10.16 -13.55 6.39
N LEU A 143 8.99 -13.28 6.95
CA LEU A 143 8.05 -12.30 6.39
C LEU A 143 8.68 -10.91 6.28
N GLU A 144 9.36 -10.43 7.33
CA GLU A 144 10.08 -9.15 7.29
C GLU A 144 11.15 -9.12 6.19
N GLN A 145 11.90 -10.22 6.03
CA GLN A 145 12.89 -10.34 4.96
C GLN A 145 12.27 -10.27 3.56
N LEU A 146 11.13 -10.92 3.36
CA LEU A 146 10.42 -10.90 2.07
C LEU A 146 9.88 -9.51 1.75
N ILE A 147 9.30 -8.80 2.72
CA ILE A 147 8.83 -7.42 2.56
C ILE A 147 10.03 -6.52 2.21
N ALA A 148 11.12 -6.58 2.97
CA ALA A 148 12.31 -5.78 2.70
C ALA A 148 12.95 -6.09 1.34
N LEU A 149 12.88 -7.33 0.88
CA LEU A 149 13.34 -7.74 -0.45
C LEU A 149 12.51 -7.08 -1.55
N VAL A 150 11.17 -7.11 -1.42
CA VAL A 150 10.27 -6.47 -2.39
C VAL A 150 10.49 -4.96 -2.40
N ASP A 151 10.53 -4.33 -1.23
CA ASP A 151 10.77 -2.88 -1.12
C ASP A 151 12.10 -2.49 -1.74
N GLY A 152 13.18 -3.23 -1.47
CA GLY A 152 14.50 -3.00 -2.05
C GLY A 152 14.51 -3.18 -3.57
N ALA A 153 13.87 -4.22 -4.07
CA ALA A 153 13.76 -4.50 -5.50
C ALA A 153 13.04 -3.37 -6.24
N VAL A 154 11.89 -2.94 -5.70
CA VAL A 154 11.09 -1.86 -6.28
C VAL A 154 11.84 -0.54 -6.24
N VAL A 155 12.42 -0.15 -5.10
CA VAL A 155 13.17 1.11 -4.97
C VAL A 155 14.35 1.14 -5.94
N ASN A 156 15.10 0.06 -6.08
CA ASN A 156 16.21 -0.01 -7.04
C ASN A 156 15.72 0.09 -8.49
N ALA A 157 14.61 -0.57 -8.83
CA ALA A 157 14.02 -0.46 -10.17
C ALA A 157 13.56 0.97 -10.48
N LEU A 158 12.89 1.64 -9.52
CA LEU A 158 12.47 3.03 -9.67
C LEU A 158 13.66 3.98 -9.85
N ILE A 159 14.76 3.78 -9.10
CA ILE A 159 16.01 4.56 -9.25
C ILE A 159 16.63 4.34 -10.64
N ALA A 160 16.59 3.10 -11.15
CA ALA A 160 17.09 2.75 -12.47
C ALA A 160 16.15 3.16 -13.61
N VAL A 161 15.00 3.77 -13.31
CA VAL A 161 13.94 4.13 -14.27
C VAL A 161 13.49 2.90 -15.08
N ASP A 162 13.40 1.74 -14.42
CA ASP A 162 12.88 0.51 -15.03
C ASP A 162 11.38 0.70 -15.36
N PRO A 163 10.92 0.36 -16.56
CA PRO A 163 9.53 0.52 -16.93
C PRO A 163 8.59 -0.43 -16.18
N ASP A 164 9.11 -1.50 -15.57
CA ASP A 164 8.32 -2.50 -14.84
C ASP A 164 8.95 -2.88 -13.49
N PRO A 165 8.86 -2.01 -12.48
CA PRO A 165 9.38 -2.30 -11.14
C PRO A 165 8.67 -3.50 -10.48
N ARG A 166 7.41 -3.79 -10.85
CA ARG A 166 6.68 -4.96 -10.37
C ARG A 166 7.30 -6.27 -10.87
N ALA A 167 7.67 -6.35 -12.15
CA ALA A 167 8.32 -7.54 -12.70
C ALA A 167 9.69 -7.80 -12.05
N VAL A 168 10.43 -6.74 -11.69
CA VAL A 168 11.68 -6.88 -10.93
C VAL A 168 11.42 -7.48 -9.55
N ALA A 169 10.43 -6.95 -8.82
CA ALA A 169 10.03 -7.47 -7.51
C ALA A 169 9.51 -8.91 -7.60
N HIS A 170 8.69 -9.22 -8.62
CA HIS A 170 8.16 -10.56 -8.87
C HIS A 170 9.29 -11.58 -9.01
N ARG A 171 10.27 -11.33 -9.87
CA ARG A 171 11.41 -12.23 -10.08
C ARG A 171 12.18 -12.47 -8.78
N MET A 172 12.52 -11.42 -8.04
CA MET A 172 13.29 -11.53 -6.81
C MET A 172 12.52 -12.26 -5.70
N LEU A 173 11.23 -11.96 -5.55
CA LEU A 173 10.38 -12.64 -4.56
C LEU A 173 10.20 -14.12 -4.91
N ARG A 174 9.99 -14.42 -6.19
CA ARG A 174 9.88 -15.80 -6.69
C ARG A 174 11.14 -16.62 -6.41
N GLU A 175 12.32 -16.08 -6.73
CA GLU A 175 13.61 -16.72 -6.44
C GLU A 175 13.80 -16.96 -4.94
N SER A 176 13.38 -16.01 -4.09
CA SER A 176 13.50 -16.13 -2.64
C SER A 176 12.52 -17.14 -2.02
N LEU A 177 11.40 -17.42 -2.65
CA LEU A 177 10.40 -18.40 -2.19
C LEU A 177 10.65 -19.81 -2.75
N GLN A 178 11.58 -19.98 -3.68
CA GLN A 178 12.01 -21.32 -4.12
C GLN A 178 12.68 -22.06 -2.95
N PRO A 179 12.41 -23.36 -2.80
CA PRO A 179 13.01 -24.20 -1.76
C PRO A 179 14.53 -24.36 -1.93
#